data_d9a660c8f22ecc2f7788094699846148
#
_entry.id   d9a660c8f22ecc2f7788094699846148
#
_cell.length_a   1.000
_cell.length_b   1.000
_cell.length_c   1.000
_cell.angle_alpha   90.00
_cell.angle_beta   90.00
_cell.angle_gamma   90.00
#
_symmetry.space_group_name_H-M   'P 1'
#
loop_
_entity.id
_entity.type
_entity.pdbx_description
1 polymer ?
#
loop_
_entity_poly.entity_id
_entity_poly.type
_entity_poly.pdbx_seq_one_letter_code
_entity_poly.pdbx_strand_id
1 'polypeptide(L)'
;AEALADCDYYLRIFQGGPYESYVQYQKGRASFYLGDYEKAVLLLSDFCHQYADHEMYASALFWIAESFYAGYNYDEALPLYERIVREFSSDAKAQAAEHRIEAIAQRTREEKLLYLLKKTGEAYLAAKEDYEKQLHMYDAVSITSSGSEKKAADLQKKNEALAAENERLQAELADLQNRLAAQKAEANQRVLRLKAKAREVEALMGEGAQ
;
A
#
# COMPACT_ATOMS: atom_id res chain seq x y z
N ALA A 1 0.03 -10.45 26.28
CA ALA A 1 1.05 -10.34 27.37
C ALA A 1 1.29 -11.72 28.01
N GLU A 2 0.27 -12.46 28.41
CA GLU A 2 0.37 -13.78 29.05
C GLU A 2 1.15 -14.78 28.18
N ALA A 3 0.77 -14.92 26.91
CA ALA A 3 1.44 -15.81 25.97
C ALA A 3 2.97 -15.54 25.82
N LEU A 4 3.39 -14.29 25.93
CA LEU A 4 4.85 -13.98 25.91
C LEU A 4 5.54 -14.46 27.19
N ALA A 5 4.89 -14.29 28.33
CA ALA A 5 5.41 -14.77 29.61
C ALA A 5 5.54 -16.30 29.62
N ASP A 6 4.56 -17.00 29.04
CA ASP A 6 4.58 -18.46 28.92
C ASP A 6 5.71 -18.92 27.98
N CYS A 7 5.92 -18.21 26.85
CA CYS A 7 7.04 -18.49 25.96
C CYS A 7 8.39 -18.27 26.68
N ASP A 8 8.55 -17.15 27.40
CA ASP A 8 9.75 -16.85 28.15
C ASP A 8 10.03 -17.88 29.25
N TYR A 9 8.96 -18.32 29.94
CA TYR A 9 9.05 -19.37 30.93
C TYR A 9 9.53 -20.69 30.31
N TYR A 10 8.91 -21.11 29.20
CA TYR A 10 9.28 -22.35 28.51
C TYR A 10 10.75 -22.32 28.05
N LEU A 11 11.15 -21.26 27.36
CA LEU A 11 12.52 -21.11 26.81
C LEU A 11 13.60 -21.07 27.90
N ARG A 12 13.24 -20.62 29.11
CA ARG A 12 14.16 -20.62 30.25
C ARG A 12 14.31 -21.98 30.89
N ILE A 13 13.21 -22.74 31.00
CA ILE A 13 13.22 -24.03 31.73
C ILE A 13 13.63 -25.21 30.84
N PHE A 14 13.23 -25.17 29.55
CA PHE A 14 13.39 -26.29 28.63
C PHE A 14 14.32 -25.92 27.46
N GLN A 15 15.52 -25.38 27.78
CA GLN A 15 16.55 -25.07 26.78
C GLN A 15 16.99 -26.37 26.05
N GLY A 16 17.04 -26.31 24.72
CA GLY A 16 17.34 -27.48 23.88
C GLY A 16 16.17 -28.48 23.78
N GLY A 17 15.00 -28.12 24.30
CA GLY A 17 13.82 -28.98 24.26
C GLY A 17 13.18 -29.09 22.85
N PRO A 18 12.36 -30.15 22.62
CA PRO A 18 11.83 -30.47 21.29
C PRO A 18 10.93 -29.39 20.70
N TYR A 19 10.40 -28.49 21.52
CA TYR A 19 9.50 -27.39 21.10
C TYR A 19 10.17 -26.02 21.15
N GLU A 20 11.48 -25.94 21.36
CA GLU A 20 12.18 -24.65 21.49
C GLU A 20 11.99 -23.77 20.25
N SER A 21 12.23 -24.33 19.07
CA SER A 21 12.03 -23.62 17.80
C SER A 21 10.61 -23.13 17.62
N TYR A 22 9.64 -23.97 17.92
CA TYR A 22 8.21 -23.60 17.83
C TYR A 22 7.87 -22.47 18.81
N VAL A 23 8.35 -22.53 20.04
CA VAL A 23 8.08 -21.50 21.06
C VAL A 23 8.78 -20.19 20.71
N GLN A 24 10.00 -20.22 20.16
CA GLN A 24 10.67 -19.01 19.65
C GLN A 24 9.87 -18.35 18.53
N TYR A 25 9.39 -19.12 17.56
CA TYR A 25 8.51 -18.63 16.51
C TYR A 25 7.22 -18.00 17.08
N GLN A 26 6.53 -18.69 18.00
CA GLN A 26 5.30 -18.19 18.62
C GLN A 26 5.53 -16.91 19.44
N LYS A 27 6.68 -16.79 20.10
CA LYS A 27 7.07 -15.59 20.84
C LYS A 27 7.18 -14.38 19.91
N GLY A 28 7.85 -14.53 18.74
CA GLY A 28 7.95 -13.49 17.74
C GLY A 28 6.59 -13.11 17.16
N ARG A 29 5.77 -14.11 16.83
CA ARG A 29 4.40 -13.90 16.34
C ARG A 29 3.49 -13.22 17.38
N ALA A 30 3.61 -13.58 18.65
CA ALA A 30 2.86 -12.94 19.73
C ALA A 30 3.25 -11.46 19.90
N SER A 31 4.54 -11.12 19.72
CA SER A 31 5.00 -9.74 19.72
C SER A 31 4.34 -8.91 18.59
N PHE A 32 4.21 -9.48 17.41
CA PHE A 32 3.48 -8.85 16.30
C PHE A 32 2.02 -8.53 16.68
N TYR A 33 1.28 -9.50 17.23
CA TYR A 33 -0.12 -9.28 17.63
C TYR A 33 -0.30 -8.29 18.78
N LEU A 34 0.74 -8.04 19.55
CA LEU A 34 0.77 -7.00 20.59
C LEU A 34 1.14 -5.62 20.04
N GLY A 35 1.46 -5.52 18.74
CA GLY A 35 1.87 -4.27 18.10
C GLY A 35 3.34 -3.92 18.32
N ASP A 36 4.11 -4.79 18.96
CA ASP A 36 5.55 -4.61 19.15
C ASP A 36 6.30 -5.17 17.92
N TYR A 37 6.21 -4.41 16.81
CA TYR A 37 6.71 -4.86 15.50
C TYR A 37 8.23 -4.98 15.48
N GLU A 38 8.96 -4.09 16.16
CA GLU A 38 10.42 -4.15 16.24
C GLU A 38 10.88 -5.43 16.94
N LYS A 39 10.27 -5.73 18.07
CA LYS A 39 10.56 -6.97 18.80
C LYS A 39 10.15 -8.22 18.01
N ALA A 40 9.05 -8.17 17.28
CA ALA A 40 8.64 -9.25 16.41
C ALA A 40 9.68 -9.51 15.31
N VAL A 41 10.17 -8.46 14.64
CA VAL A 41 11.24 -8.58 13.63
C VAL A 41 12.49 -9.20 14.22
N LEU A 42 12.96 -8.73 15.38
CA LEU A 42 14.15 -9.27 16.03
C LEU A 42 14.00 -10.77 16.36
N LEU A 43 12.93 -11.14 17.06
CA LEU A 43 12.71 -12.53 17.49
C LEU A 43 12.54 -13.49 16.32
N LEU A 44 11.80 -13.06 15.26
CA LEU A 44 11.57 -13.90 14.08
C LEU A 44 12.82 -13.97 13.19
N SER A 45 13.65 -12.92 13.15
CA SER A 45 14.92 -12.94 12.44
C SER A 45 15.91 -13.90 13.14
N ASP A 46 15.98 -13.87 14.46
CA ASP A 46 16.78 -14.82 15.25
C ASP A 46 16.32 -16.26 14.99
N PHE A 47 14.99 -16.48 14.97
CA PHE A 47 14.42 -17.78 14.61
C PHE A 47 14.86 -18.21 13.20
N CYS A 48 14.73 -17.36 12.19
CA CYS A 48 15.13 -17.67 10.82
C CYS A 48 16.63 -17.96 10.70
N HIS A 49 17.45 -17.32 11.53
CA HIS A 49 18.90 -17.53 11.53
C HIS A 49 19.28 -18.88 12.15
N GLN A 50 18.60 -19.26 13.22
CA GLN A 50 18.88 -20.50 13.95
C GLN A 50 18.25 -21.74 13.29
N TYR A 51 17.12 -21.58 12.62
CA TYR A 51 16.28 -22.67 12.11
C TYR A 51 15.92 -22.51 10.63
N ALA A 52 16.93 -22.36 9.78
CA ALA A 52 16.77 -22.08 8.36
C ALA A 52 15.95 -23.14 7.59
N ASP A 53 16.01 -24.41 8.01
CA ASP A 53 15.31 -25.53 7.38
C ASP A 53 13.99 -25.90 8.10
N HIS A 54 13.53 -25.08 9.03
CA HIS A 54 12.33 -25.38 9.80
C HIS A 54 11.06 -25.13 8.97
N GLU A 55 10.04 -25.97 9.15
CA GLU A 55 8.75 -25.84 8.46
C GLU A 55 8.07 -24.47 8.64
N MET A 56 8.32 -23.79 9.76
CA MET A 56 7.79 -22.44 10.04
C MET A 56 8.64 -21.31 9.45
N TYR A 57 9.70 -21.60 8.69
CA TYR A 57 10.61 -20.59 8.16
C TYR A 57 9.89 -19.57 7.26
N ALA A 58 9.11 -20.05 6.28
CA ALA A 58 8.32 -19.19 5.39
C ALA A 58 7.29 -18.35 6.17
N SER A 59 6.64 -18.97 7.16
CA SER A 59 5.74 -18.27 8.07
C SER A 59 6.44 -17.20 8.92
N ALA A 60 7.67 -17.45 9.36
CA ALA A 60 8.45 -16.45 10.10
C ALA A 60 8.82 -15.27 9.21
N LEU A 61 9.30 -15.52 7.99
CA LEU A 61 9.53 -14.47 6.99
C LEU A 61 8.27 -13.64 6.73
N PHE A 62 7.12 -14.30 6.64
CA PHE A 62 5.85 -13.61 6.45
C PHE A 62 5.52 -12.66 7.60
N TRP A 63 5.70 -13.07 8.85
CA TRP A 63 5.45 -12.21 10.00
C TRP A 63 6.47 -11.09 10.17
N ILE A 64 7.71 -11.28 9.73
CA ILE A 64 8.70 -10.20 9.61
C ILE A 64 8.20 -9.16 8.59
N ALA A 65 7.79 -9.62 7.40
CA ALA A 65 7.24 -8.75 6.37
C ALA A 65 5.98 -8.02 6.83
N GLU A 66 5.05 -8.70 7.52
CA GLU A 66 3.86 -8.10 8.12
C GLU A 66 4.22 -7.04 9.18
N SER A 67 5.30 -7.24 9.94
CA SER A 67 5.78 -6.26 10.92
C SER A 67 6.27 -4.98 10.24
N PHE A 68 7.04 -5.09 9.17
CA PHE A 68 7.43 -3.95 8.35
C PHE A 68 6.23 -3.29 7.69
N TYR A 69 5.32 -4.08 7.13
CA TYR A 69 4.10 -3.56 6.51
C TYR A 69 3.22 -2.79 7.49
N ALA A 70 3.03 -3.29 8.70
CA ALA A 70 2.27 -2.63 9.76
C ALA A 70 2.95 -1.35 10.26
N GLY A 71 4.30 -1.30 10.20
CA GLY A 71 5.11 -0.12 10.47
C GLY A 71 5.22 0.86 9.29
N TYR A 72 4.48 0.64 8.20
CA TYR A 72 4.52 1.44 6.96
C TYR A 72 5.88 1.41 6.22
N ASN A 73 6.75 0.46 6.53
CA ASN A 73 8.04 0.25 5.88
C ASN A 73 7.87 -0.74 4.70
N TYR A 74 7.24 -0.25 3.63
CA TYR A 74 6.88 -1.09 2.49
C TYR A 74 8.08 -1.53 1.66
N ASP A 75 9.15 -0.73 1.64
CA ASP A 75 10.38 -1.03 0.90
C ASP A 75 11.12 -2.23 1.51
N GLU A 76 11.04 -2.42 2.83
CA GLU A 76 11.58 -3.58 3.53
C GLU A 76 10.62 -4.79 3.48
N ALA A 77 9.32 -4.54 3.49
CA ALA A 77 8.32 -5.61 3.45
C ALA A 77 8.26 -6.31 2.08
N LEU A 78 8.31 -5.53 1.00
CA LEU A 78 8.13 -6.03 -0.38
C LEU A 78 9.10 -7.16 -0.75
N PRO A 79 10.43 -7.02 -0.58
CA PRO A 79 11.38 -8.08 -0.96
C PRO A 79 11.19 -9.35 -0.15
N LEU A 80 10.68 -9.27 1.08
CA LEU A 80 10.38 -10.46 1.88
C LEU A 80 9.15 -11.20 1.35
N TYR A 81 8.08 -10.48 0.97
CA TYR A 81 6.93 -11.12 0.34
C TYR A 81 7.30 -11.74 -1.02
N GLU A 82 8.08 -11.03 -1.85
CA GLU A 82 8.56 -11.56 -3.13
C GLU A 82 9.40 -12.83 -2.93
N ARG A 83 10.24 -12.85 -1.90
CA ARG A 83 11.02 -14.02 -1.55
C ARG A 83 10.13 -15.21 -1.17
N ILE A 84 9.07 -14.98 -0.37
CA ILE A 84 8.13 -16.04 0.02
C ILE A 84 7.46 -16.63 -1.23
N VAL A 85 6.95 -15.79 -2.13
CA VAL A 85 6.29 -16.24 -3.36
C VAL A 85 7.24 -17.03 -4.26
N ARG A 86 8.50 -16.58 -4.38
CA ARG A 86 9.50 -17.21 -5.24
C ARG A 86 10.04 -18.52 -4.68
N GLU A 87 10.40 -18.55 -3.40
CA GLU A 87 11.13 -19.67 -2.78
C GLU A 87 10.20 -20.67 -2.07
N PHE A 88 9.01 -20.22 -1.65
CA PHE A 88 8.06 -21.01 -0.85
C PHE A 88 6.65 -21.00 -1.48
N SER A 89 6.56 -21.12 -2.81
CA SER A 89 5.29 -21.01 -3.57
C SER A 89 4.21 -22.02 -3.15
N SER A 90 4.60 -23.15 -2.57
CA SER A 90 3.68 -24.16 -2.03
C SER A 90 3.24 -23.92 -0.58
N ASP A 91 3.82 -22.93 0.10
CA ASP A 91 3.45 -22.61 1.47
C ASP A 91 2.12 -21.85 1.53
N ALA A 92 1.36 -22.08 2.60
CA ALA A 92 0.08 -21.39 2.82
C ALA A 92 0.22 -19.85 2.90
N LYS A 93 1.43 -19.33 3.17
CA LYS A 93 1.71 -17.90 3.21
C LYS A 93 2.00 -17.26 1.85
N ALA A 94 2.30 -18.06 0.81
CA ALA A 94 2.60 -17.54 -0.52
C ALA A 94 1.44 -16.71 -1.09
N GLN A 95 0.21 -17.22 -1.04
CA GLN A 95 -0.96 -16.50 -1.51
C GLN A 95 -1.21 -15.20 -0.72
N ALA A 96 -1.00 -15.22 0.59
CA ALA A 96 -1.13 -14.02 1.41
C ALA A 96 -0.05 -12.98 1.08
N ALA A 97 1.17 -13.43 0.79
CA ALA A 97 2.28 -12.57 0.35
C ALA A 97 1.98 -11.94 -1.03
N GLU A 98 1.42 -12.68 -2.00
CA GLU A 98 0.99 -12.15 -3.29
C GLU A 98 -0.02 -11.01 -3.12
N HIS A 99 -1.02 -11.18 -2.26
CA HIS A 99 -1.98 -10.12 -1.96
C HIS A 99 -1.33 -8.88 -1.32
N ARG A 100 -0.30 -9.06 -0.51
CA ARG A 100 0.45 -7.93 0.06
C ARG A 100 1.29 -7.19 -0.99
N ILE A 101 1.94 -7.91 -1.90
CA ILE A 101 2.67 -7.33 -3.04
C ILE A 101 1.71 -6.48 -3.89
N GLU A 102 0.53 -7.02 -4.23
CA GLU A 102 -0.49 -6.27 -4.98
C GLU A 102 -0.95 -5.01 -4.23
N ALA A 103 -1.17 -5.12 -2.92
CA ALA A 103 -1.59 -3.98 -2.08
C ALA A 103 -0.52 -2.87 -2.04
N ILE A 104 0.77 -3.23 -1.89
CA ILE A 104 1.89 -2.30 -1.92
C ILE A 104 1.98 -1.64 -3.30
N ALA A 105 1.91 -2.42 -4.38
CA ALA A 105 1.97 -1.91 -5.74
C ALA A 105 0.80 -0.96 -6.06
N GLN A 106 -0.40 -1.25 -5.56
CA GLN A 106 -1.55 -0.37 -5.69
C GLN A 106 -1.33 0.95 -4.95
N ARG A 107 -0.85 0.89 -3.71
CA ARG A 107 -0.55 2.08 -2.90
C ARG A 107 0.49 2.97 -3.56
N THR A 108 1.58 2.40 -4.06
CA THR A 108 2.63 3.13 -4.77
C THR A 108 2.08 3.84 -6.02
N ARG A 109 1.18 3.18 -6.76
CA ARG A 109 0.49 3.80 -7.90
C ARG A 109 -0.41 4.96 -7.46
N GLU A 110 -1.17 4.79 -6.38
CA GLU A 110 -2.04 5.84 -5.82
C GLU A 110 -1.22 7.07 -5.38
N GLU A 111 -0.12 6.86 -4.67
CA GLU A 111 0.79 7.93 -4.23
C GLU A 111 1.40 8.68 -5.40
N LYS A 112 1.84 7.96 -6.44
CA LYS A 112 2.38 8.55 -7.67
C LYS A 112 1.32 9.39 -8.41
N LEU A 113 0.08 8.90 -8.50
CA LEU A 113 -1.03 9.64 -9.11
C LEU A 113 -1.35 10.92 -8.34
N LEU A 114 -1.40 10.86 -7.00
CA LEU A 114 -1.60 12.04 -6.15
C LEU A 114 -0.48 13.06 -6.32
N TYR A 115 0.78 12.59 -6.39
CA TYR A 115 1.92 13.48 -6.64
C TYR A 115 1.81 14.17 -8.01
N LEU A 116 1.50 13.41 -9.07
CA LEU A 116 1.32 13.97 -10.42
C LEU A 116 0.16 14.98 -10.48
N LEU A 117 -0.96 14.65 -9.84
CA LEU A 117 -2.12 15.54 -9.75
C LEU A 117 -1.76 16.85 -9.06
N LYS A 118 -1.05 16.79 -7.93
CA LYS A 118 -0.58 17.96 -7.20
C LYS A 118 0.34 18.82 -8.10
N LYS A 119 1.32 18.18 -8.76
CA LYS A 119 2.25 18.87 -9.65
C LYS A 119 1.57 19.54 -10.85
N THR A 120 0.60 18.84 -11.44
CA THR A 120 -0.18 19.41 -12.56
C THR A 120 -1.04 20.57 -12.09
N GLY A 121 -1.64 20.47 -10.90
CA GLY A 121 -2.42 21.58 -10.30
C GLY A 121 -1.55 22.81 -10.00
N GLU A 122 -0.36 22.61 -9.42
CA GLU A 122 0.60 23.70 -9.17
C GLU A 122 1.03 24.38 -10.47
N ALA A 123 1.37 23.62 -11.51
CA ALA A 123 1.76 24.14 -12.82
C ALA A 123 0.62 24.92 -13.49
N TYR A 124 -0.63 24.41 -13.37
CA TYR A 124 -1.80 25.10 -13.89
C TYR A 124 -2.04 26.45 -13.21
N LEU A 125 -1.96 26.49 -11.87
CA LEU A 125 -2.14 27.73 -11.11
C LEU A 125 -1.07 28.77 -11.49
N ALA A 126 0.20 28.36 -11.62
CA ALA A 126 1.29 29.21 -12.03
C ALA A 126 1.07 29.76 -13.46
N ALA A 127 0.64 28.90 -14.40
CA ALA A 127 0.30 29.32 -15.76
C ALA A 127 -0.88 30.31 -15.79
N LYS A 128 -1.90 30.06 -14.98
CA LYS A 128 -3.06 30.95 -14.84
C LYS A 128 -2.64 32.33 -14.34
N GLU A 129 -1.84 32.40 -13.28
CA GLU A 129 -1.33 33.68 -12.75
C GLU A 129 -0.51 34.44 -13.80
N ASP A 130 0.30 33.74 -14.59
CA ASP A 130 1.08 34.38 -15.67
C ASP A 130 0.19 34.92 -16.79
N TYR A 131 -0.88 34.19 -17.14
CA TYR A 131 -1.86 34.69 -18.11
C TYR A 131 -2.64 35.90 -17.58
N GLU A 132 -3.05 35.89 -16.32
CA GLU A 132 -3.73 37.03 -15.70
C GLU A 132 -2.82 38.27 -15.70
N LYS A 133 -1.53 38.14 -15.36
CA LYS A 133 -0.53 39.23 -15.43
C LYS A 133 -0.36 39.74 -16.87
N GLN A 134 -0.26 38.84 -17.86
CA GLN A 134 -0.17 39.21 -19.26
C GLN A 134 -1.44 39.94 -19.73
N LEU A 135 -2.61 39.45 -19.33
CA LEU A 135 -3.88 40.10 -19.67
C LEU A 135 -3.93 41.52 -19.11
N HIS A 136 -3.59 41.74 -17.85
CA HIS A 136 -3.49 43.06 -17.22
C HIS A 136 -2.49 43.97 -17.92
N MET A 137 -1.32 43.45 -18.36
CA MET A 137 -0.38 44.23 -19.16
C MET A 137 -0.93 44.59 -20.54
N TYR A 138 -1.72 43.72 -21.19
CA TYR A 138 -2.35 44.01 -22.47
C TYR A 138 -3.47 45.04 -22.35
N ASP A 139 -4.27 44.96 -21.28
CA ASP A 139 -5.33 45.98 -21.01
C ASP A 139 -4.67 47.36 -20.80
N ALA A 140 -3.55 47.44 -20.12
CA ALA A 140 -2.81 48.69 -19.91
C ALA A 140 -2.16 49.23 -21.22
N VAL A 141 -1.72 48.34 -22.13
CA VAL A 141 -1.12 48.71 -23.43
C VAL A 141 -2.17 48.92 -24.48
N SER A 142 -3.36 48.30 -24.41
CA SER A 142 -4.49 48.43 -25.33
C SER A 142 -5.03 49.86 -25.43
N ILE A 143 -4.76 50.68 -24.41
CA ILE A 143 -5.13 52.12 -24.41
C ILE A 143 -4.25 52.93 -25.41
N THR A 144 -3.18 52.39 -25.95
CA THR A 144 -2.19 53.18 -26.71
C THR A 144 -1.84 52.68 -28.12
N SER A 145 -2.41 51.61 -28.71
CA SER A 145 -1.96 51.23 -30.08
C SER A 145 -2.87 50.19 -30.78
N SER A 146 -3.20 50.45 -32.05
CA SER A 146 -3.98 49.63 -32.99
C SER A 146 -3.38 48.26 -33.39
N GLY A 147 -2.36 47.80 -32.68
CA GLY A 147 -1.75 46.48 -32.86
C GLY A 147 -2.31 45.40 -31.90
N SER A 148 -3.24 45.76 -31.05
CA SER A 148 -3.72 44.92 -29.95
C SER A 148 -4.74 43.83 -30.32
N GLU A 149 -5.51 44.04 -31.42
CA GLU A 149 -6.56 43.09 -31.82
C GLU A 149 -6.03 41.73 -32.25
N LYS A 150 -4.92 41.65 -32.95
CA LYS A 150 -4.32 40.36 -33.33
C LYS A 150 -3.77 39.57 -32.14
N LYS A 151 -3.15 40.25 -31.19
CA LYS A 151 -2.56 39.62 -30.00
C LYS A 151 -3.65 39.20 -29.00
N ALA A 152 -4.74 39.98 -28.86
CA ALA A 152 -5.89 39.60 -28.06
C ALA A 152 -6.57 38.32 -28.60
N ALA A 153 -6.74 38.23 -29.94
CA ALA A 153 -7.28 37.04 -30.60
C ALA A 153 -6.39 35.79 -30.39
N ASP A 154 -5.05 35.92 -30.41
CA ASP A 154 -4.13 34.81 -30.15
C ASP A 154 -4.18 34.35 -28.69
N LEU A 155 -4.28 35.28 -27.74
CA LEU A 155 -4.46 34.97 -26.33
C LEU A 155 -5.80 34.32 -26.04
N GLN A 156 -6.83 34.76 -26.67
CA GLN A 156 -8.16 34.16 -26.56
C GLN A 156 -8.15 32.71 -27.07
N LYS A 157 -7.55 32.45 -28.23
CA LYS A 157 -7.36 31.09 -28.75
C LYS A 157 -6.56 30.21 -27.81
N LYS A 158 -5.50 30.74 -27.19
CA LYS A 158 -4.72 29.99 -26.20
C LYS A 158 -5.52 29.68 -24.92
N ASN A 159 -6.32 30.63 -24.45
CA ASN A 159 -7.22 30.42 -23.32
C ASN A 159 -8.28 29.35 -23.62
N GLU A 160 -8.87 29.39 -24.82
CA GLU A 160 -9.84 28.38 -25.26
C GLU A 160 -9.18 26.98 -25.36
N ALA A 161 -7.95 26.89 -25.89
CA ALA A 161 -7.20 25.64 -25.95
C ALA A 161 -6.86 25.09 -24.55
N LEU A 162 -6.45 25.95 -23.62
CA LEU A 162 -6.18 25.56 -22.23
C LEU A 162 -7.44 25.16 -21.47
N ALA A 163 -8.57 25.82 -21.73
CA ALA A 163 -9.86 25.44 -21.16
C ALA A 163 -10.26 24.03 -21.63
N ALA A 164 -10.13 23.76 -22.94
CA ALA A 164 -10.39 22.44 -23.50
C ALA A 164 -9.46 21.35 -22.94
N GLU A 165 -8.17 21.65 -22.77
CA GLU A 165 -7.22 20.73 -22.15
C GLU A 165 -7.56 20.45 -20.67
N ASN A 166 -8.02 21.47 -19.94
CA ASN A 166 -8.50 21.33 -18.58
C ASN A 166 -9.74 20.45 -18.48
N GLU A 167 -10.72 20.65 -19.36
CA GLU A 167 -11.90 19.79 -19.40
C GLU A 167 -11.51 18.34 -19.68
N ARG A 168 -10.56 18.12 -20.60
CA ARG A 168 -10.04 16.79 -20.91
C ARG A 168 -9.35 16.16 -19.70
N LEU A 169 -8.46 16.89 -19.04
CA LEU A 169 -7.76 16.39 -17.84
C LEU A 169 -8.72 16.12 -16.69
N GLN A 170 -9.74 16.95 -16.50
CA GLN A 170 -10.80 16.71 -15.51
C GLN A 170 -11.60 15.44 -15.83
N ALA A 171 -11.90 15.20 -17.11
CA ALA A 171 -12.59 13.99 -17.54
C ALA A 171 -11.73 12.74 -17.33
N GLU A 172 -10.44 12.79 -17.66
CA GLU A 172 -9.48 11.68 -17.39
C GLU A 172 -9.36 11.41 -15.90
N LEU A 173 -9.32 12.44 -15.08
CA LEU A 173 -9.27 12.34 -13.63
C LEU A 173 -10.54 11.71 -13.07
N ALA A 174 -11.71 12.10 -13.57
CA ALA A 174 -12.98 11.50 -13.18
C ALA A 174 -13.05 10.01 -13.58
N ASP A 175 -12.55 9.64 -14.76
CA ASP A 175 -12.47 8.24 -15.20
C ASP A 175 -11.54 7.42 -14.31
N LEU A 176 -10.36 7.94 -13.98
CA LEU A 176 -9.42 7.30 -13.07
C LEU A 176 -10.01 7.12 -11.65
N GLN A 177 -10.71 8.14 -11.14
CA GLN A 177 -11.39 8.04 -9.85
C GLN A 177 -12.49 6.97 -9.87
N ASN A 178 -13.26 6.89 -10.95
CA ASN A 178 -14.30 5.88 -11.12
C ASN A 178 -13.71 4.46 -11.20
N ARG A 179 -12.62 4.29 -11.94
CA ARG A 179 -11.88 2.99 -12.00
C ARG A 179 -11.35 2.60 -10.65
N LEU A 180 -10.77 3.53 -9.90
CA LEU A 180 -10.29 3.30 -8.55
C LEU A 180 -11.42 2.91 -7.60
N ALA A 181 -12.55 3.61 -7.67
CA ALA A 181 -13.74 3.28 -6.88
C ALA A 181 -14.28 1.88 -7.22
N ALA A 182 -14.33 1.53 -8.50
CA ALA A 182 -14.75 0.20 -8.95
C ALA A 182 -13.80 -0.91 -8.44
N GLN A 183 -12.49 -0.70 -8.53
CA GLN A 183 -11.50 -1.65 -7.99
C GLN A 183 -11.62 -1.81 -6.46
N LYS A 184 -11.82 -0.71 -5.73
CA LYS A 184 -12.05 -0.76 -4.28
C LYS A 184 -13.35 -1.51 -3.93
N ALA A 185 -14.40 -1.29 -4.70
CA ALA A 185 -15.68 -2.01 -4.51
C ALA A 185 -15.50 -3.52 -4.78
N GLU A 186 -14.79 -3.89 -5.83
CA GLU A 186 -14.49 -5.29 -6.15
C GLU A 186 -13.62 -5.96 -5.08
N ALA A 187 -12.57 -5.28 -4.62
CA ALA A 187 -11.73 -5.76 -3.53
C ALA A 187 -12.55 -5.98 -2.23
N ASN A 188 -13.41 -5.01 -1.88
CA ASN A 188 -14.30 -5.14 -0.73
C ASN A 188 -15.28 -6.32 -0.88
N GLN A 189 -15.82 -6.55 -2.08
CA GLN A 189 -16.66 -7.72 -2.34
C GLN A 189 -15.89 -9.04 -2.19
N ARG A 190 -14.63 -9.10 -2.67
CA ARG A 190 -13.77 -10.28 -2.47
C ARG A 190 -13.54 -10.54 -0.98
N VAL A 191 -13.23 -9.50 -0.21
CA VAL A 191 -13.07 -9.60 1.26
C VAL A 191 -14.36 -10.09 1.94
N LEU A 192 -15.51 -9.57 1.54
CA LEU A 192 -16.80 -10.02 2.08
C LEU A 192 -17.09 -11.49 1.75
N ARG A 193 -16.80 -11.94 0.54
CA ARG A 193 -16.93 -13.36 0.13
C ARG A 193 -15.99 -14.26 0.91
N LEU A 194 -14.74 -13.82 1.13
CA LEU A 194 -13.77 -14.58 1.94
C LEU A 194 -14.20 -14.67 3.40
N LYS A 195 -14.70 -13.57 3.99
CA LYS A 195 -15.27 -13.58 5.34
C LYS A 195 -16.50 -14.49 5.47
N ALA A 196 -17.35 -14.53 4.44
CA ALA A 196 -18.49 -15.42 4.41
C ALA A 196 -18.06 -16.89 4.37
N LYS A 197 -17.09 -17.23 3.48
CA LYS A 197 -16.52 -18.58 3.42
C LYS A 197 -15.82 -19.00 4.71
N ALA A 198 -15.07 -18.08 5.34
CA ALA A 198 -14.44 -18.37 6.63
C ALA A 198 -15.46 -18.74 7.70
N ARG A 199 -16.57 -18.00 7.79
CA ARG A 199 -17.67 -18.30 8.71
C ARG A 199 -18.36 -19.64 8.40
N GLU A 200 -18.50 -19.98 7.13
CA GLU A 200 -19.05 -21.27 6.70
C GLU A 200 -18.15 -22.43 7.12
N VAL A 201 -16.84 -22.27 6.96
CA VAL A 201 -15.83 -23.25 7.43
C VAL A 201 -15.84 -23.36 8.96
N GLU A 202 -15.89 -22.25 9.68
CA GLU A 202 -16.01 -22.25 11.14
C GLU A 202 -17.29 -22.98 11.62
N ALA A 203 -18.41 -22.76 10.93
CA ALA A 203 -19.67 -23.45 11.24
C ALA A 203 -19.54 -24.96 11.02
N LEU A 204 -18.95 -25.38 9.89
CA LEU A 204 -18.71 -26.80 9.57
C LEU A 204 -17.73 -27.47 10.56
N MET A 205 -16.74 -26.75 11.04
CA MET A 205 -15.80 -27.27 12.05
C MET A 205 -16.43 -27.34 13.45
N GLY A 206 -17.42 -26.47 13.74
CA GLY A 206 -18.18 -26.50 15.00
C GLY A 206 -19.19 -27.63 15.08
N GLU A 207 -19.77 -28.10 13.97
CA GLU A 207 -20.70 -29.21 13.91
C GLU A 207 -20.02 -30.59 13.94
N GLY A 208 -18.70 -30.68 13.67
CA GLY A 208 -17.95 -31.94 13.73
C GLY A 208 -17.36 -32.29 15.10
N ALA A 209 -17.65 -31.51 16.14
CA ALA A 209 -17.11 -31.66 17.50
C ALA A 209 -18.21 -32.07 18.55
N GLN A 210 -19.33 -32.69 18.11
CA GLN A 210 -20.31 -33.32 19.00
C GLN A 210 -20.33 -34.82 18.84
#